data_03cb01d8baa48b2820c1eb905c664853
#
_entry.id   03cb01d8baa48b2820c1eb905c664853
#
_cell.length_a   1.000
_cell.length_b   1.000
_cell.length_c   1.000
_cell.angle_alpha   90.00
_cell.angle_beta   90.00
_cell.angle_gamma   90.00
#
_symmetry.space_group_name_H-M   'P 1'
#
loop_
_entity.id
_entity.type
_entity.pdbx_description
1 polymer ?
#
loop_
_entity_poly.entity_id
_entity_poly.type
_entity_poly.pdbx_seq_one_letter_code
_entity_poly.pdbx_strand_id
1 'polypeptide(L)'
;GGFQRQCIDLCDGFIENGHDVTVITTSHPEKIQKINEKGYDVHFLNPSKPRKLSRAWFKESKKLIQKIHDEKPIDIIHSNEFASTGVLSWANKRQIPIVLVCHGSLRTELLSFLSSADKRPRYWHWMILTPIHLIRRCLVWEMPTRRKVDKIILVSPTLERDFSLFSKNKVRIIENGIELPEKKEYIDNKGPLKLLCTGRADKQKGFQKAIMAVSQIDDLELELGIVGTGSYLNDLKIMVEKLNVGDKVTFHGRVSDEELSRIYSEADIYLIPTMRYEGLPLALLEAMAHGIPTISSKIGGNSDVITHDSDGLFIKPGDLEELITGIKKLGNDSDLRKRISMAARETTEKRFDKNRMVMETLEILETVYGEK
;
A
#
# COMPACT_ATOMS: atom_id res chain seq x y z
N GLY A 1 8.50 -0.74 1.20
CA GLY A 1 7.10 -1.20 1.00
C GLY A 1 6.25 -0.08 0.41
N GLY A 2 5.05 -0.38 -0.08
CA GLY A 2 4.20 0.54 -0.84
C GLY A 2 4.05 1.94 -0.24
N PHE A 3 3.74 2.03 1.05
CA PHE A 3 3.66 3.31 1.76
C PHE A 3 4.95 4.16 1.65
N GLN A 4 6.12 3.53 1.79
CA GLN A 4 7.40 4.25 1.67
C GLN A 4 7.65 4.71 0.24
N ARG A 5 7.29 3.90 -0.76
CA ARG A 5 7.43 4.26 -2.18
C ARG A 5 6.60 5.49 -2.50
N GLN A 6 5.32 5.50 -2.11
CA GLN A 6 4.45 6.66 -2.31
C GLN A 6 5.02 7.94 -1.67
N CYS A 7 5.56 7.85 -0.43
CA CYS A 7 6.19 9.01 0.21
C CYS A 7 7.40 9.53 -0.59
N ILE A 8 8.24 8.63 -1.10
CA ILE A 8 9.39 8.99 -1.93
C ILE A 8 8.92 9.64 -3.24
N ASP A 9 7.96 9.03 -3.93
CA ASP A 9 7.43 9.53 -5.20
C ASP A 9 6.82 10.95 -5.05
N LEU A 10 6.14 11.23 -3.92
CA LEU A 10 5.65 12.57 -3.62
C LEU A 10 6.79 13.55 -3.32
N CYS A 11 7.79 13.16 -2.52
CA CYS A 11 8.92 14.04 -2.21
C CYS A 11 9.73 14.38 -3.47
N ASP A 12 10.02 13.37 -4.30
CA ASP A 12 10.72 13.56 -5.58
C ASP A 12 9.92 14.52 -6.47
N GLY A 13 8.60 14.28 -6.62
CA GLY A 13 7.74 15.15 -7.41
C GLY A 13 7.65 16.58 -6.87
N PHE A 14 7.66 16.80 -5.56
CA PHE A 14 7.68 18.15 -4.98
C PHE A 14 9.00 18.88 -5.30
N ILE A 15 10.13 18.20 -5.18
CA ILE A 15 11.45 18.76 -5.57
C ILE A 15 11.49 19.10 -7.07
N GLU A 16 11.00 18.20 -7.94
CA GLU A 16 10.93 18.42 -9.39
C GLU A 16 10.08 19.65 -9.76
N ASN A 17 9.09 19.99 -8.94
CA ASN A 17 8.26 21.20 -9.10
C ASN A 17 8.79 22.42 -8.32
N GLY A 18 10.04 22.39 -7.85
CA GLY A 18 10.73 23.55 -7.27
C GLY A 18 10.43 23.83 -5.79
N HIS A 19 9.88 22.87 -5.05
CA HIS A 19 9.61 23.01 -3.63
C HIS A 19 10.76 22.49 -2.79
N ASP A 20 11.05 23.14 -1.67
CA ASP A 20 11.98 22.64 -0.64
C ASP A 20 11.28 21.61 0.24
N VAL A 21 11.86 20.44 0.36
CA VAL A 21 11.28 19.33 1.13
C VAL A 21 12.21 18.92 2.27
N THR A 22 11.65 18.74 3.45
CA THR A 22 12.33 18.10 4.60
C THR A 22 11.45 16.99 5.15
N VAL A 23 11.99 15.80 5.23
CA VAL A 23 11.27 14.62 5.74
C VAL A 23 11.67 14.31 7.18
N ILE A 24 10.68 14.08 8.04
CA ILE A 24 10.89 13.62 9.41
C ILE A 24 10.18 12.29 9.59
N THR A 25 10.94 11.25 9.94
CA THR A 25 10.42 9.90 10.06
C THR A 25 10.88 9.18 11.32
N THR A 26 10.44 7.95 11.52
CA THR A 26 10.85 7.09 12.64
C THR A 26 12.28 6.59 12.45
N SER A 27 12.87 5.94 13.46
CA SER A 27 14.27 5.50 13.41
C SER A 27 14.60 4.65 12.17
N HIS A 28 15.82 4.86 11.65
CA HIS A 28 16.38 4.00 10.61
C HIS A 28 16.80 2.65 11.22
N PRO A 29 16.66 1.52 10.51
CA PRO A 29 17.12 0.21 11.01
C PRO A 29 18.60 0.20 11.42
N GLU A 30 19.46 0.89 10.67
CA GLU A 30 20.91 1.04 10.89
C GLU A 30 21.27 2.23 11.79
N LYS A 31 20.28 2.84 12.49
CA LYS A 31 20.46 3.98 13.39
C LYS A 31 21.06 5.24 12.74
N ILE A 32 20.96 5.38 11.44
CA ILE A 32 21.30 6.61 10.73
C ILE A 32 20.37 7.73 11.23
N GLN A 33 20.91 8.93 11.43
CA GLN A 33 20.14 10.07 11.95
C GLN A 33 19.64 11.00 10.85
N LYS A 34 20.42 11.13 9.76
CA LYS A 34 20.10 12.01 8.64
C LYS A 34 20.74 11.49 7.37
N ILE A 35 20.01 11.57 6.28
CA ILE A 35 20.53 11.40 4.91
C ILE A 35 20.03 12.56 4.04
N ASN A 36 20.74 12.83 2.94
CA ASN A 36 20.22 13.65 1.86
C ASN A 36 19.82 12.70 0.73
N GLU A 37 18.58 12.80 0.30
CA GLU A 37 17.99 11.96 -0.76
C GLU A 37 17.58 12.90 -1.89
N LYS A 38 18.18 12.77 -3.08
CA LYS A 38 17.79 13.53 -4.28
C LYS A 38 17.49 15.04 -4.06
N GLY A 39 18.23 15.68 -3.16
CA GLY A 39 18.10 17.11 -2.87
C GLY A 39 17.23 17.49 -1.70
N TYR A 40 16.67 16.53 -0.95
CA TYR A 40 15.96 16.79 0.31
C TYR A 40 16.54 16.02 1.49
N ASP A 41 16.41 16.60 2.67
CA ASP A 41 16.91 16.03 3.91
C ASP A 41 15.89 15.10 4.55
N VAL A 42 16.31 13.89 4.92
CA VAL A 42 15.50 12.92 5.68
C VAL A 42 16.09 12.76 7.08
N HIS A 43 15.33 13.16 8.09
CA HIS A 43 15.69 13.05 9.50
C HIS A 43 15.03 11.82 10.15
N PHE A 44 15.83 10.94 10.72
CA PHE A 44 15.38 9.74 11.43
C PHE A 44 15.42 9.96 12.94
N LEU A 45 14.25 9.90 13.58
CA LEU A 45 14.15 10.13 15.03
C LEU A 45 14.21 8.83 15.81
N ASN A 46 15.21 8.68 16.65
CA ASN A 46 15.53 7.46 17.39
C ASN A 46 14.63 7.10 18.60
N PRO A 47 13.78 7.96 19.18
CA PRO A 47 12.95 7.59 20.33
C PRO A 47 11.87 6.55 20.02
N SER A 48 11.70 6.17 18.77
CA SER A 48 10.73 5.16 18.31
C SER A 48 11.42 4.03 17.57
N LYS A 49 10.84 2.82 17.64
CA LYS A 49 11.20 1.74 16.71
C LYS A 49 10.77 2.12 15.30
N PRO A 50 11.43 1.57 14.26
CA PRO A 50 11.00 1.78 12.87
C PRO A 50 9.49 1.55 12.69
N ARG A 51 8.81 2.45 11.98
CA ARG A 51 7.37 2.41 11.69
C ARG A 51 6.43 2.51 12.91
N LYS A 52 6.93 2.90 14.09
CA LYS A 52 6.09 3.08 15.29
C LYS A 52 6.15 4.51 15.78
N LEU A 53 5.02 5.22 15.74
CA LEU A 53 4.87 6.51 16.39
C LEU A 53 4.67 6.31 17.90
N SER A 54 5.27 7.21 18.70
CA SER A 54 5.20 7.18 20.16
C SER A 54 5.11 8.60 20.71
N ARG A 55 4.74 8.75 21.99
CA ARG A 55 4.76 10.07 22.66
C ARG A 55 6.14 10.73 22.62
N ALA A 56 7.21 9.93 22.77
CA ALA A 56 8.58 10.43 22.66
C ALA A 56 8.87 10.92 21.24
N TRP A 57 8.45 10.19 20.21
CA TRP A 57 8.58 10.62 18.83
C TRP A 57 7.85 11.94 18.57
N PHE A 58 6.60 12.09 19.03
CA PHE A 58 5.85 13.34 18.90
C PHE A 58 6.55 14.54 19.57
N LYS A 59 7.20 14.32 20.71
CA LYS A 59 7.96 15.36 21.40
C LYS A 59 9.21 15.77 20.61
N GLU A 60 9.97 14.81 20.12
CA GLU A 60 11.21 15.08 19.37
C GLU A 60 10.93 15.62 17.97
N SER A 61 9.92 15.10 17.26
CA SER A 61 9.50 15.66 15.96
C SER A 61 9.07 17.12 16.08
N LYS A 62 8.33 17.47 17.14
CA LYS A 62 7.96 18.86 17.41
C LYS A 62 9.19 19.75 17.60
N LYS A 63 10.17 19.34 18.41
CA LYS A 63 11.41 20.13 18.63
C LYS A 63 12.18 20.35 17.33
N LEU A 64 12.29 19.29 16.52
CA LEU A 64 13.00 19.37 15.25
C LEU A 64 12.28 20.30 14.27
N ILE A 65 10.96 20.18 14.14
CA ILE A 65 10.16 21.04 13.27
C ILE A 65 10.27 22.51 13.71
N GLN A 66 10.26 22.79 15.02
CA GLN A 66 10.46 24.14 15.55
C GLN A 66 11.83 24.70 15.15
N LYS A 67 12.90 23.89 15.33
CA LYS A 67 14.26 24.28 14.95
C LYS A 67 14.35 24.58 13.44
N ILE A 68 13.79 23.69 12.59
CA ILE A 68 13.78 23.90 11.14
C ILE A 68 13.04 25.18 10.78
N HIS A 69 11.88 25.43 11.40
CA HIS A 69 11.09 26.63 11.15
C HIS A 69 11.81 27.93 11.57
N ASP A 70 12.57 27.88 12.68
CA ASP A 70 13.37 29.02 13.16
C ASP A 70 14.56 29.32 12.22
N GLU A 71 15.12 28.31 11.56
CA GLU A 71 16.18 28.45 10.57
C GLU A 71 15.63 28.87 9.17
N LYS A 72 14.53 28.26 8.75
CA LYS A 72 13.82 28.55 7.49
C LYS A 72 12.32 28.37 7.72
N PRO A 73 11.49 29.40 7.54
CA PRO A 73 10.04 29.28 7.72
C PRO A 73 9.44 28.12 6.94
N ILE A 74 8.59 27.34 7.60
CA ILE A 74 7.84 26.25 7.01
C ILE A 74 6.49 26.81 6.54
N ASP A 75 6.17 26.63 5.26
CA ASP A 75 4.93 27.09 4.64
C ASP A 75 3.78 26.12 4.93
N ILE A 76 4.05 24.80 4.87
CA ILE A 76 3.02 23.78 5.00
C ILE A 76 3.58 22.48 5.57
N ILE A 77 2.74 21.73 6.28
CA ILE A 77 3.07 20.40 6.79
C ILE A 77 2.22 19.35 6.07
N HIS A 78 2.86 18.52 5.26
CA HIS A 78 2.26 17.31 4.70
C HIS A 78 2.49 16.14 5.66
N SER A 79 1.43 15.52 6.16
CA SER A 79 1.49 14.51 7.23
C SER A 79 0.85 13.20 6.80
N ASN A 80 1.53 12.10 7.04
CA ASN A 80 0.95 10.78 6.86
C ASN A 80 0.33 10.26 8.15
N GLU A 81 -0.91 9.77 8.07
CA GLU A 81 -1.71 9.31 9.20
C GLU A 81 -1.72 10.36 10.33
N PHE A 82 -1.51 9.97 11.56
CA PHE A 82 -1.49 10.87 12.71
C PHE A 82 -0.08 11.37 13.10
N ALA A 83 0.88 11.37 12.16
CA ALA A 83 2.26 11.81 12.47
C ALA A 83 2.34 13.26 12.95
N SER A 84 1.49 14.16 12.45
CA SER A 84 1.46 15.57 12.87
C SER A 84 0.88 15.81 14.27
N THR A 85 0.39 14.79 14.99
CA THR A 85 -0.23 14.93 16.32
C THR A 85 0.58 15.80 17.27
N GLY A 86 1.91 15.64 17.30
CA GLY A 86 2.79 16.38 18.20
C GLY A 86 2.91 17.87 17.90
N VAL A 87 2.66 18.29 16.67
CA VAL A 87 2.87 19.68 16.20
C VAL A 87 1.58 20.46 15.98
N LEU A 88 0.42 19.83 16.02
CA LEU A 88 -0.89 20.44 15.72
C LEU A 88 -1.10 21.81 16.40
N SER A 89 -0.96 21.86 17.72
CA SER A 89 -1.21 23.11 18.48
C SER A 89 -0.17 24.19 18.20
N TRP A 90 1.06 23.80 17.87
CA TRP A 90 2.12 24.73 17.52
C TRP A 90 1.94 25.30 16.11
N ALA A 91 1.63 24.46 15.14
CA ALA A 91 1.39 24.86 13.76
C ALA A 91 0.14 25.75 13.67
N ASN A 92 -0.97 25.35 14.30
CA ASN A 92 -2.22 26.13 14.28
C ASN A 92 -2.05 27.54 14.91
N LYS A 93 -1.22 27.69 15.97
CA LYS A 93 -0.91 29.02 16.54
C LYS A 93 -0.11 29.91 15.60
N ARG A 94 0.58 29.35 14.64
CA ARG A 94 1.41 30.03 13.63
C ARG A 94 0.73 30.12 12.27
N GLN A 95 -0.51 29.64 12.18
CA GLN A 95 -1.26 29.54 10.94
C GLN A 95 -0.56 28.72 9.84
N ILE A 96 0.34 27.79 10.24
CA ILE A 96 0.97 26.85 9.32
C ILE A 96 -0.05 25.76 9.00
N PRO A 97 -0.48 25.62 7.75
CA PRO A 97 -1.48 24.63 7.36
C PRO A 97 -0.92 23.22 7.43
N ILE A 98 -1.82 22.27 7.72
CA ILE A 98 -1.51 20.85 7.79
C ILE A 98 -2.44 20.07 6.88
N VAL A 99 -1.87 19.35 5.91
CA VAL A 99 -2.58 18.40 5.05
C VAL A 99 -2.26 16.98 5.50
N LEU A 100 -3.29 16.19 5.75
CA LEU A 100 -3.19 14.82 6.27
C LEU A 100 -3.51 13.81 5.17
N VAL A 101 -2.64 12.84 4.93
CA VAL A 101 -2.92 11.69 4.06
C VAL A 101 -3.29 10.47 4.89
N CYS A 102 -4.41 9.84 4.56
CA CYS A 102 -4.91 8.64 5.23
C CYS A 102 -4.90 7.43 4.29
N HIS A 103 -4.17 6.40 4.70
CA HIS A 103 -4.05 5.12 3.97
C HIS A 103 -5.00 4.04 4.49
N GLY A 104 -5.70 4.31 5.58
CA GLY A 104 -6.62 3.37 6.22
C GLY A 104 -7.53 4.06 7.24
N SER A 105 -8.38 3.27 7.85
CA SER A 105 -9.29 3.70 8.91
C SER A 105 -9.33 2.69 10.04
N LEU A 106 -9.89 3.10 11.20
CA LEU A 106 -10.15 2.17 12.29
C LEU A 106 -11.00 0.98 11.82
N ARG A 107 -12.01 1.23 10.96
CA ARG A 107 -12.88 0.17 10.44
C ARG A 107 -12.09 -0.82 9.59
N THR A 108 -11.28 -0.34 8.64
CA THR A 108 -10.50 -1.20 7.76
C THR A 108 -9.48 -2.03 8.54
N GLU A 109 -8.87 -1.48 9.58
CA GLU A 109 -7.95 -2.21 10.46
C GLU A 109 -8.67 -3.27 11.32
N LEU A 110 -9.84 -2.93 11.88
CA LEU A 110 -10.64 -3.88 12.64
C LEU A 110 -11.16 -5.02 11.77
N LEU A 111 -11.65 -4.73 10.56
CA LEU A 111 -12.09 -5.75 9.61
C LEU A 111 -10.93 -6.65 9.19
N SER A 112 -9.75 -6.08 8.91
CA SER A 112 -8.54 -6.85 8.59
C SER A 112 -8.11 -7.74 9.75
N PHE A 113 -8.21 -7.24 10.97
CA PHE A 113 -7.94 -8.03 12.17
C PHE A 113 -8.92 -9.20 12.29
N LEU A 114 -10.22 -8.95 12.17
CA LEU A 114 -11.26 -9.98 12.31
C LEU A 114 -11.20 -11.05 11.23
N SER A 115 -10.88 -10.66 9.98
CA SER A 115 -10.79 -11.60 8.85
C SER A 115 -9.61 -12.59 8.97
N SER A 116 -8.57 -12.23 9.74
CA SER A 116 -7.35 -13.03 9.89
C SER A 116 -7.10 -13.54 11.30
N ALA A 117 -7.98 -13.17 12.26
CA ALA A 117 -7.81 -13.54 13.65
C ALA A 117 -7.78 -15.05 13.83
N ASP A 118 -6.80 -15.53 14.57
CA ASP A 118 -6.72 -16.93 14.98
C ASP A 118 -7.75 -17.18 16.09
N LYS A 119 -8.78 -17.95 15.76
CA LYS A 119 -9.90 -18.26 16.68
C LYS A 119 -9.57 -19.33 17.72
N ARG A 120 -8.34 -19.85 17.76
CA ARG A 120 -7.94 -20.83 18.76
C ARG A 120 -7.95 -20.22 20.17
N PRO A 121 -8.39 -20.93 21.21
CA PRO A 121 -8.50 -20.40 22.58
C PRO A 121 -7.21 -19.77 23.13
N ARG A 122 -6.05 -20.26 22.71
CA ARG A 122 -4.73 -19.74 23.11
C ARG A 122 -4.54 -18.25 22.77
N TYR A 123 -5.25 -17.71 21.75
CA TYR A 123 -5.06 -16.35 21.24
C TYR A 123 -6.24 -15.42 21.56
N TRP A 124 -7.21 -15.85 22.36
CA TRP A 124 -8.39 -15.05 22.65
C TRP A 124 -8.10 -13.70 23.31
N HIS A 125 -7.06 -13.61 24.13
CA HIS A 125 -6.62 -12.33 24.72
C HIS A 125 -6.21 -11.30 23.66
N TRP A 126 -5.59 -11.74 22.55
CA TRP A 126 -5.28 -10.87 21.42
C TRP A 126 -6.53 -10.40 20.68
N MET A 127 -7.55 -11.23 20.62
CA MET A 127 -8.85 -10.86 20.03
C MET A 127 -9.55 -9.75 20.79
N ILE A 128 -9.31 -9.62 22.10
CA ILE A 128 -9.88 -8.56 22.94
C ILE A 128 -8.95 -7.33 22.97
N LEU A 129 -7.67 -7.53 23.21
CA LEU A 129 -6.74 -6.41 23.43
C LEU A 129 -6.45 -5.62 22.16
N THR A 130 -6.38 -6.27 21.00
CA THR A 130 -6.07 -5.57 19.74
C THR A 130 -7.15 -4.56 19.35
N PRO A 131 -8.44 -4.91 19.30
CA PRO A 131 -9.50 -3.92 19.06
C PRO A 131 -9.49 -2.75 20.05
N ILE A 132 -9.32 -3.04 21.35
CA ILE A 132 -9.23 -2.01 22.39
C ILE A 132 -8.06 -1.05 22.09
N HIS A 133 -6.90 -1.59 21.74
CA HIS A 133 -5.73 -0.77 21.39
C HIS A 133 -5.99 0.10 20.16
N LEU A 134 -6.59 -0.46 19.11
CA LEU A 134 -6.94 0.26 17.88
C LEU A 134 -7.95 1.39 18.18
N ILE A 135 -9.01 1.11 18.92
CA ILE A 135 -10.01 2.11 19.32
C ILE A 135 -9.36 3.22 20.15
N ARG A 136 -8.54 2.86 21.14
CA ARG A 136 -7.82 3.86 21.96
C ARG A 136 -6.90 4.73 21.11
N ARG A 137 -6.15 4.14 20.18
CA ARG A 137 -5.28 4.89 19.24
C ARG A 137 -6.11 5.88 18.43
N CYS A 138 -7.22 5.43 17.87
CA CYS A 138 -8.12 6.25 17.09
C CYS A 138 -8.66 7.44 17.92
N LEU A 139 -9.17 7.19 19.12
CA LEU A 139 -9.75 8.24 19.96
C LEU A 139 -8.72 9.24 20.49
N VAL A 140 -7.50 8.77 20.84
CA VAL A 140 -6.48 9.61 21.47
C VAL A 140 -5.65 10.40 20.47
N TRP A 141 -5.37 9.83 19.31
CA TRP A 141 -4.45 10.43 18.33
C TRP A 141 -5.07 10.75 16.98
N GLU A 142 -5.77 9.77 16.36
CA GLU A 142 -6.25 9.95 14.99
C GLU A 142 -7.39 10.97 14.90
N MET A 143 -8.44 10.80 15.70
CA MET A 143 -9.60 11.70 15.65
C MET A 143 -9.27 13.14 16.03
N PRO A 144 -8.49 13.41 17.10
CA PRO A 144 -8.03 14.77 17.40
C PRO A 144 -7.19 15.39 16.28
N THR A 145 -6.32 14.57 15.62
CA THR A 145 -5.52 15.04 14.49
C THR A 145 -6.42 15.38 13.31
N ARG A 146 -7.28 14.45 12.88
CA ARG A 146 -8.22 14.64 11.77
C ARG A 146 -9.13 15.86 11.93
N ARG A 147 -9.51 16.20 13.18
CA ARG A 147 -10.34 17.40 13.47
C ARG A 147 -9.57 18.70 13.33
N LYS A 148 -8.27 18.72 13.61
CA LYS A 148 -7.45 19.93 13.71
C LYS A 148 -6.63 20.25 12.47
N VAL A 149 -6.47 19.33 11.54
CA VAL A 149 -5.80 19.57 10.25
C VAL A 149 -6.71 20.36 9.30
N ASP A 150 -6.14 21.00 8.31
CA ASP A 150 -6.87 21.83 7.35
C ASP A 150 -7.56 20.98 6.27
N LYS A 151 -6.84 20.05 5.67
CA LYS A 151 -7.38 19.10 4.66
C LYS A 151 -6.97 17.65 4.98
N ILE A 152 -7.77 16.73 4.48
CA ILE A 152 -7.55 15.28 4.57
C ILE A 152 -7.60 14.71 3.17
N ILE A 153 -6.53 14.04 2.76
CA ILE A 153 -6.45 13.29 1.52
C ILE A 153 -6.69 11.81 1.83
N LEU A 154 -7.61 11.19 1.14
CA LEU A 154 -7.85 9.75 1.18
C LEU A 154 -7.27 9.11 -0.07
N VAL A 155 -6.52 8.04 0.10
CA VAL A 155 -5.85 7.36 -1.02
C VAL A 155 -6.79 6.46 -1.83
N SER A 156 -8.05 6.33 -1.44
CA SER A 156 -9.03 5.48 -2.13
C SER A 156 -10.48 5.90 -1.79
N PRO A 157 -11.42 5.79 -2.74
CA PRO A 157 -12.85 6.06 -2.53
C PRO A 157 -13.48 5.20 -1.42
N THR A 158 -13.05 3.95 -1.28
CA THR A 158 -13.55 3.03 -0.23
C THR A 158 -13.38 3.59 1.19
N LEU A 159 -12.43 4.50 1.41
CA LEU A 159 -12.22 5.16 2.70
C LEU A 159 -13.24 6.26 2.98
N GLU A 160 -13.88 6.85 1.98
CA GLU A 160 -14.75 8.03 2.13
C GLU A 160 -15.85 7.81 3.18
N ARG A 161 -16.46 6.64 3.19
CA ARG A 161 -17.47 6.26 4.18
C ARG A 161 -17.00 6.44 5.63
N ASP A 162 -15.74 6.15 5.91
CA ASP A 162 -15.17 6.19 7.27
C ASP A 162 -14.82 7.62 7.70
N PHE A 163 -14.87 8.56 6.75
CA PHE A 163 -14.61 9.98 6.94
C PHE A 163 -15.85 10.85 6.74
N SER A 164 -17.04 10.26 6.64
CA SER A 164 -18.32 10.94 6.43
C SER A 164 -18.69 11.98 7.52
N LEU A 165 -18.05 11.92 8.69
CA LEU A 165 -18.19 12.90 9.77
C LEU A 165 -17.50 14.24 9.47
N PHE A 166 -16.63 14.29 8.45
CA PHE A 166 -15.94 15.50 8.02
C PHE A 166 -16.64 16.10 6.80
N SER A 167 -16.60 17.44 6.69
CA SER A 167 -17.21 18.13 5.54
C SER A 167 -16.51 17.72 4.24
N LYS A 168 -17.26 17.68 3.14
CA LYS A 168 -16.72 17.43 1.79
C LYS A 168 -15.62 18.42 1.39
N ASN A 169 -15.65 19.63 1.93
CA ASN A 169 -14.60 20.63 1.68
C ASN A 169 -13.29 20.31 2.40
N LYS A 170 -13.34 19.50 3.46
CA LYS A 170 -12.15 19.08 4.22
C LYS A 170 -11.52 17.81 3.67
N VAL A 171 -12.29 16.95 3.01
CA VAL A 171 -11.84 15.65 2.51
C VAL A 171 -11.72 15.71 0.99
N ARG A 172 -10.62 15.18 0.47
CA ARG A 172 -10.37 14.95 -0.95
C ARG A 172 -9.88 13.52 -1.16
N ILE A 173 -10.19 12.96 -2.31
CA ILE A 173 -9.68 11.67 -2.72
C ILE A 173 -8.59 11.93 -3.75
N ILE A 174 -7.37 11.48 -3.47
CA ILE A 174 -6.26 11.43 -4.42
C ILE A 174 -5.72 10.01 -4.39
N GLU A 175 -6.05 9.27 -5.41
CA GLU A 175 -5.62 7.86 -5.52
C GLU A 175 -4.11 7.79 -5.68
N ASN A 176 -3.49 6.76 -5.08
CA ASN A 176 -2.06 6.53 -5.25
C ASN A 176 -1.70 6.43 -6.74
N GLY A 177 -0.56 7.01 -7.09
CA GLY A 177 0.06 6.87 -8.39
C GLY A 177 1.31 6.01 -8.32
N ILE A 178 1.72 5.50 -9.44
CA ILE A 178 2.97 4.77 -9.63
C ILE A 178 3.71 5.27 -10.86
N GLU A 179 5.01 5.04 -10.89
CA GLU A 179 5.79 5.21 -12.11
C GLU A 179 5.40 4.13 -13.12
N LEU A 180 5.03 4.56 -14.32
CA LEU A 180 4.59 3.64 -15.36
C LEU A 180 5.81 3.01 -16.02
N PRO A 181 5.96 1.67 -16.03
CA PRO A 181 7.02 1.01 -16.77
C PRO A 181 6.86 1.21 -18.27
N GLU A 182 7.93 0.99 -19.03
CA GLU A 182 7.83 0.98 -20.49
C GLU A 182 6.73 0.02 -20.95
N LYS A 183 5.94 0.48 -21.92
CA LYS A 183 4.88 -0.32 -22.51
C LYS A 183 5.49 -1.46 -23.32
N LYS A 184 5.14 -2.70 -22.96
CA LYS A 184 5.53 -3.89 -23.71
C LYS A 184 4.33 -4.46 -24.45
N GLU A 185 4.60 -5.08 -25.61
CA GLU A 185 3.58 -5.86 -26.26
C GLU A 185 3.26 -7.11 -25.45
N TYR A 186 1.99 -7.49 -25.44
CA TYR A 186 1.56 -8.75 -24.81
C TYR A 186 2.16 -9.92 -25.58
N ILE A 187 2.90 -10.77 -24.88
CA ILE A 187 3.47 -12.00 -25.42
C ILE A 187 2.78 -13.18 -24.72
N ASP A 188 2.18 -14.06 -25.50
CA ASP A 188 1.61 -15.31 -24.97
C ASP A 188 2.73 -16.35 -24.84
N ASN A 189 3.13 -16.61 -23.59
CA ASN A 189 4.15 -17.61 -23.29
C ASN A 189 3.60 -19.03 -23.54
N LYS A 190 4.37 -19.86 -24.23
CA LYS A 190 3.99 -21.25 -24.54
C LYS A 190 4.51 -22.28 -23.53
N GLY A 191 5.17 -21.83 -22.48
CA GLY A 191 5.66 -22.67 -21.38
C GLY A 191 4.69 -22.76 -20.21
N PRO A 192 5.16 -23.19 -19.03
CA PRO A 192 4.37 -23.14 -17.82
C PRO A 192 3.83 -21.75 -17.54
N LEU A 193 2.56 -21.67 -17.12
CA LEU A 193 1.90 -20.41 -16.80
C LEU A 193 2.51 -19.81 -15.52
N LYS A 194 3.09 -18.64 -15.61
CA LYS A 194 3.80 -17.97 -14.51
C LYS A 194 2.84 -17.13 -13.68
N LEU A 195 2.54 -17.61 -12.50
CA LEU A 195 1.76 -16.92 -11.48
C LEU A 195 2.70 -16.10 -10.57
N LEU A 196 2.28 -14.92 -10.15
CA LEU A 196 3.08 -14.04 -9.29
C LEU A 196 2.28 -13.51 -8.11
N CYS A 197 2.87 -13.57 -6.91
CA CYS A 197 2.44 -12.84 -5.73
C CYS A 197 3.57 -11.94 -5.24
N THR A 198 3.29 -10.66 -4.92
CA THR A 198 4.30 -9.76 -4.35
C THR A 198 3.82 -9.10 -3.07
N GLY A 199 4.74 -8.78 -2.17
CA GLY A 199 4.45 -8.04 -0.95
C GLY A 199 4.98 -8.70 0.31
N ARG A 200 4.54 -8.18 1.46
CA ARG A 200 4.96 -8.73 2.74
C ARG A 200 4.31 -10.09 3.00
N ALA A 201 5.11 -11.13 3.23
CA ALA A 201 4.64 -12.47 3.55
C ALA A 201 4.00 -12.54 4.95
N ASP A 202 2.81 -11.95 5.06
CA ASP A 202 1.93 -12.00 6.23
C ASP A 202 0.74 -12.91 5.92
N LYS A 203 0.19 -13.58 6.91
CA LYS A 203 -0.95 -14.49 6.76
C LYS A 203 -2.16 -13.82 6.04
N GLN A 204 -2.35 -12.52 6.28
CA GLN A 204 -3.44 -11.73 5.70
C GLN A 204 -3.31 -11.50 4.19
N LYS A 205 -2.08 -11.59 3.64
CA LYS A 205 -1.85 -11.42 2.19
C LYS A 205 -2.34 -12.60 1.35
N GLY A 206 -2.62 -13.74 2.00
CA GLY A 206 -3.26 -14.86 1.33
C GLY A 206 -2.37 -15.72 0.44
N PHE A 207 -1.03 -15.58 0.49
CA PHE A 207 -0.10 -16.37 -0.34
C PHE A 207 -0.26 -17.88 -0.14
N GLN A 208 -0.69 -18.32 1.05
CA GLN A 208 -1.07 -19.72 1.30
C GLN A 208 -2.20 -20.21 0.37
N LYS A 209 -3.11 -19.31 -0.05
CA LYS A 209 -4.18 -19.67 -1.00
C LYS A 209 -3.65 -19.88 -2.41
N ALA A 210 -2.66 -19.07 -2.83
CA ALA A 210 -1.99 -19.27 -4.12
C ALA A 210 -1.24 -20.61 -4.15
N ILE A 211 -0.50 -20.96 -3.08
CA ILE A 211 0.19 -22.26 -2.95
C ILE A 211 -0.81 -23.43 -2.98
N MET A 212 -1.94 -23.32 -2.25
CA MET A 212 -2.98 -24.34 -2.24
C MET A 212 -3.65 -24.47 -3.63
N ALA A 213 -3.88 -23.37 -4.35
CA ALA A 213 -4.43 -23.41 -5.69
C ALA A 213 -3.50 -24.15 -6.67
N VAL A 214 -2.20 -23.84 -6.62
CA VAL A 214 -1.19 -24.55 -7.46
C VAL A 214 -1.12 -26.04 -7.13
N SER A 215 -1.32 -26.42 -5.86
CA SER A 215 -1.32 -27.84 -5.48
C SER A 215 -2.56 -28.63 -5.91
N GLN A 216 -3.63 -27.96 -6.33
CA GLN A 216 -4.90 -28.59 -6.72
C GLN A 216 -5.21 -28.46 -8.22
N ILE A 217 -4.36 -27.76 -8.98
CA ILE A 217 -4.52 -27.62 -10.43
C ILE A 217 -3.53 -28.55 -11.10
N ASP A 218 -4.06 -29.64 -11.71
CA ASP A 218 -3.24 -30.67 -12.37
C ASP A 218 -3.37 -30.61 -13.91
N ASP A 219 -4.34 -29.86 -14.42
CA ASP A 219 -4.64 -29.72 -15.84
C ASP A 219 -3.94 -28.52 -16.52
N LEU A 220 -3.07 -27.81 -15.78
CA LEU A 220 -2.22 -26.74 -16.28
C LEU A 220 -0.80 -26.89 -15.70
N GLU A 221 0.21 -26.63 -16.53
CA GLU A 221 1.56 -26.46 -16.05
C GLU A 221 1.71 -25.07 -15.43
N LEU A 222 2.02 -25.01 -14.13
CA LEU A 222 2.05 -23.78 -13.36
C LEU A 222 3.39 -23.60 -12.64
N GLU A 223 3.88 -22.35 -12.63
CA GLU A 223 4.95 -21.87 -11.78
C GLU A 223 4.44 -20.70 -10.93
N LEU A 224 4.72 -20.69 -9.62
CA LEU A 224 4.33 -19.62 -8.72
C LEU A 224 5.58 -18.92 -8.15
N GLY A 225 5.78 -17.67 -8.53
CA GLY A 225 6.75 -16.77 -7.91
C GLY A 225 6.15 -16.05 -6.69
N ILE A 226 6.86 -16.04 -5.56
CA ILE A 226 6.51 -15.26 -4.37
C ILE A 226 7.65 -14.31 -4.04
N VAL A 227 7.42 -13.00 -4.20
CA VAL A 227 8.39 -11.96 -3.91
C VAL A 227 8.05 -11.26 -2.61
N GLY A 228 9.02 -11.21 -1.70
CA GLY A 228 8.92 -10.52 -0.43
C GLY A 228 9.29 -11.37 0.76
N THR A 229 9.32 -10.73 1.93
CA THR A 229 9.64 -11.33 3.21
C THR A 229 8.58 -10.99 4.25
N GLY A 230 8.52 -11.74 5.35
CA GLY A 230 7.55 -11.47 6.42
C GLY A 230 7.52 -12.58 7.45
N SER A 231 6.69 -12.37 8.48
CA SER A 231 6.60 -13.29 9.62
C SER A 231 6.01 -14.66 9.28
N TYR A 232 5.30 -14.76 8.17
CA TYR A 232 4.63 -15.98 7.73
C TYR A 232 5.40 -16.77 6.66
N LEU A 233 6.61 -16.29 6.26
CA LEU A 233 7.40 -16.91 5.19
C LEU A 233 7.78 -18.37 5.49
N ASN A 234 8.19 -18.67 6.73
CA ASN A 234 8.56 -20.04 7.13
C ASN A 234 7.36 -21.01 7.09
N ASP A 235 6.18 -20.53 7.51
CA ASP A 235 4.96 -21.34 7.42
C ASP A 235 4.60 -21.65 5.96
N LEU A 236 4.80 -20.68 5.03
CA LEU A 236 4.60 -20.91 3.59
C LEU A 236 5.56 -21.95 3.02
N LYS A 237 6.85 -21.91 3.40
CA LYS A 237 7.85 -22.93 2.98
C LYS A 237 7.46 -24.32 3.48
N ILE A 238 7.10 -24.46 4.75
CA ILE A 238 6.61 -25.72 5.32
C ILE A 238 5.35 -26.21 4.59
N MET A 239 4.47 -25.30 4.16
CA MET A 239 3.28 -25.65 3.39
C MET A 239 3.64 -26.21 2.01
N VAL A 240 4.59 -25.60 1.30
CA VAL A 240 5.11 -26.07 0.01
C VAL A 240 5.66 -27.50 0.11
N GLU A 241 6.44 -27.78 1.15
CA GLU A 241 6.98 -29.14 1.44
C GLU A 241 5.84 -30.14 1.70
N LYS A 242 4.87 -29.78 2.56
CA LYS A 242 3.74 -30.65 2.91
C LYS A 242 2.81 -30.95 1.73
N LEU A 243 2.67 -30.02 0.80
CA LEU A 243 1.84 -30.17 -0.39
C LEU A 243 2.62 -30.78 -1.58
N ASN A 244 3.92 -31.02 -1.42
CA ASN A 244 4.82 -31.59 -2.42
C ASN A 244 4.80 -30.80 -3.75
N VAL A 245 4.85 -29.45 -3.66
CA VAL A 245 4.85 -28.54 -4.81
C VAL A 245 6.12 -27.67 -4.87
N GLY A 246 7.23 -28.18 -4.34
CA GLY A 246 8.50 -27.47 -4.29
C GLY A 246 9.10 -27.17 -5.66
N ASP A 247 8.81 -27.98 -6.65
CA ASP A 247 9.18 -27.79 -8.05
C ASP A 247 8.37 -26.69 -8.77
N LYS A 248 7.18 -26.36 -8.26
CA LYS A 248 6.27 -25.35 -8.82
C LYS A 248 6.35 -23.99 -8.12
N VAL A 249 6.98 -23.89 -6.93
CA VAL A 249 6.94 -22.65 -6.11
C VAL A 249 8.31 -22.10 -5.82
N THR A 250 8.58 -20.88 -6.26
CA THR A 250 9.83 -20.15 -6.03
C THR A 250 9.64 -18.98 -5.06
N PHE A 251 10.48 -18.92 -4.02
CA PHE A 251 10.54 -17.80 -3.08
C PHE A 251 11.72 -16.89 -3.44
N HIS A 252 11.47 -15.73 -4.03
CA HIS A 252 12.53 -14.77 -4.41
C HIS A 252 13.08 -13.96 -3.22
N GLY A 253 12.36 -13.93 -2.07
CA GLY A 253 12.74 -13.07 -0.97
C GLY A 253 12.61 -11.59 -1.30
N ARG A 254 13.54 -10.76 -0.77
CA ARG A 254 13.61 -9.34 -1.10
C ARG A 254 14.51 -9.16 -2.31
N VAL A 255 14.02 -8.49 -3.33
CA VAL A 255 14.71 -8.19 -4.59
C VAL A 255 14.91 -6.69 -4.76
N SER A 256 15.76 -6.26 -5.70
CA SER A 256 15.87 -4.85 -6.12
C SER A 256 14.65 -4.42 -6.95
N ASP A 257 14.50 -3.12 -7.18
CA ASP A 257 13.39 -2.59 -7.98
C ASP A 257 13.52 -3.05 -9.46
N GLU A 258 14.75 -3.13 -10.00
CA GLU A 258 15.03 -3.63 -11.34
C GLU A 258 14.66 -5.11 -11.48
N GLU A 259 15.05 -5.92 -10.50
CA GLU A 259 14.72 -7.35 -10.48
C GLU A 259 13.21 -7.56 -10.31
N LEU A 260 12.54 -6.73 -9.49
CA LEU A 260 11.10 -6.77 -9.33
C LEU A 260 10.39 -6.45 -10.64
N SER A 261 10.84 -5.41 -11.36
CA SER A 261 10.29 -5.05 -12.67
C SER A 261 10.47 -6.18 -13.71
N ARG A 262 11.63 -6.86 -13.67
CA ARG A 262 11.88 -8.04 -14.50
C ARG A 262 10.90 -9.17 -14.18
N ILE A 263 10.72 -9.49 -12.90
CA ILE A 263 9.79 -10.54 -12.45
C ILE A 263 8.35 -10.21 -12.84
N TYR A 264 7.91 -8.94 -12.68
CA TYR A 264 6.60 -8.51 -13.18
C TYR A 264 6.48 -8.75 -14.69
N SER A 265 7.50 -8.37 -15.47
CA SER A 265 7.43 -8.49 -16.94
C SER A 265 7.42 -9.92 -17.47
N GLU A 266 7.76 -10.91 -16.65
CA GLU A 266 7.75 -12.33 -16.98
C GLU A 266 6.47 -13.05 -16.51
N ALA A 267 5.65 -12.41 -15.69
CA ALA A 267 4.46 -13.02 -15.11
C ALA A 267 3.28 -12.99 -16.09
N ASP A 268 2.54 -14.11 -16.18
CA ASP A 268 1.33 -14.24 -16.99
C ASP A 268 0.06 -13.88 -16.22
N ILE A 269 0.02 -14.15 -14.90
CA ILE A 269 -1.12 -13.82 -14.03
C ILE A 269 -0.60 -13.34 -12.68
N TYR A 270 -1.14 -12.22 -12.22
CA TYR A 270 -0.85 -11.70 -10.90
C TYR A 270 -1.97 -12.04 -9.90
N LEU A 271 -1.59 -12.52 -8.71
CA LEU A 271 -2.52 -12.97 -7.69
C LEU A 271 -2.48 -12.10 -6.44
N ILE A 272 -3.63 -11.56 -6.03
CA ILE A 272 -3.83 -10.84 -4.77
C ILE A 272 -4.97 -11.49 -3.97
N PRO A 273 -4.78 -12.71 -3.42
CA PRO A 273 -5.81 -13.41 -2.66
C PRO A 273 -5.88 -12.92 -1.20
N THR A 274 -5.81 -11.61 -1.01
CA THR A 274 -5.69 -10.97 0.30
C THR A 274 -7.01 -11.05 1.10
N MET A 275 -6.89 -11.16 2.41
CA MET A 275 -7.98 -10.99 3.37
C MET A 275 -7.87 -9.65 4.12
N ARG A 276 -6.91 -8.81 3.74
CA ARG A 276 -6.64 -7.52 4.37
C ARG A 276 -7.38 -6.40 3.64
N TYR A 277 -8.05 -5.55 4.40
CA TYR A 277 -8.59 -4.27 3.90
C TYR A 277 -7.45 -3.26 3.78
N GLU A 278 -6.95 -3.06 2.56
CA GLU A 278 -5.94 -2.05 2.25
C GLU A 278 -6.60 -0.78 1.70
N GLY A 279 -5.93 0.37 1.84
CA GLY A 279 -6.42 1.61 1.23
C GLY A 279 -6.37 1.51 -0.29
N LEU A 280 -5.17 1.56 -0.86
CA LEU A 280 -4.93 1.35 -2.30
C LEU A 280 -3.57 0.64 -2.46
N PRO A 281 -3.55 -0.67 -2.78
CA PRO A 281 -2.30 -1.42 -2.79
C PRO A 281 -1.46 -1.14 -4.04
N LEU A 282 -0.27 -0.57 -3.87
CA LEU A 282 0.64 -0.26 -4.99
C LEU A 282 1.01 -1.50 -5.81
N ALA A 283 1.17 -2.66 -5.16
CA ALA A 283 1.49 -3.91 -5.86
C ALA A 283 0.42 -4.33 -6.89
N LEU A 284 -0.86 -3.97 -6.67
CA LEU A 284 -1.91 -4.13 -7.67
C LEU A 284 -1.70 -3.20 -8.85
N LEU A 285 -1.42 -1.93 -8.56
CA LEU A 285 -1.17 -0.92 -9.60
C LEU A 285 0.07 -1.28 -10.43
N GLU A 286 1.15 -1.72 -9.77
CA GLU A 286 2.39 -2.16 -10.41
C GLU A 286 2.14 -3.32 -11.37
N ALA A 287 1.39 -4.35 -10.94
CA ALA A 287 1.05 -5.48 -11.80
C ALA A 287 0.20 -5.06 -13.01
N MET A 288 -0.84 -4.25 -12.79
CA MET A 288 -1.70 -3.74 -13.87
C MET A 288 -0.94 -2.82 -14.82
N ALA A 289 0.02 -2.03 -14.33
CA ALA A 289 0.88 -1.19 -15.16
C ALA A 289 1.82 -2.01 -16.06
N HIS A 290 2.26 -3.17 -15.61
CA HIS A 290 2.98 -4.13 -16.46
C HIS A 290 2.06 -4.88 -17.43
N GLY A 291 0.75 -4.61 -17.40
CA GLY A 291 -0.23 -5.29 -18.22
C GLY A 291 -0.45 -6.74 -17.81
N ILE A 292 -0.29 -7.09 -16.52
CA ILE A 292 -0.47 -8.47 -16.06
C ILE A 292 -1.93 -8.68 -15.67
N PRO A 293 -2.65 -9.64 -16.31
CA PRO A 293 -3.98 -10.03 -15.89
C PRO A 293 -4.01 -10.38 -14.40
N THR A 294 -4.84 -9.70 -13.64
CA THR A 294 -4.84 -9.80 -12.18
C THR A 294 -6.08 -10.48 -11.64
N ILE A 295 -5.90 -11.45 -10.73
CA ILE A 295 -6.97 -12.06 -9.93
C ILE A 295 -6.85 -11.50 -8.51
N SER A 296 -7.85 -10.76 -8.05
CA SER A 296 -7.81 -10.06 -6.78
C SER A 296 -9.03 -10.37 -5.91
N SER A 297 -8.82 -10.46 -4.61
CA SER A 297 -9.93 -10.44 -3.65
C SER A 297 -10.69 -9.11 -3.75
N LYS A 298 -12.03 -9.17 -3.82
CA LYS A 298 -12.92 -7.98 -3.82
C LYS A 298 -13.01 -7.40 -2.41
N ILE A 299 -11.99 -6.65 -2.00
CA ILE A 299 -11.87 -6.14 -0.63
C ILE A 299 -11.06 -4.83 -0.58
N GLY A 300 -11.51 -3.88 0.23
CA GLY A 300 -10.82 -2.59 0.39
C GLY A 300 -10.61 -1.88 -0.94
N GLY A 301 -9.50 -1.19 -1.08
CA GLY A 301 -9.14 -0.44 -2.28
C GLY A 301 -8.93 -1.28 -3.54
N ASN A 302 -8.77 -2.60 -3.44
CA ASN A 302 -8.78 -3.45 -4.65
C ASN A 302 -10.09 -3.25 -5.43
N SER A 303 -11.20 -3.06 -4.71
CA SER A 303 -12.52 -2.85 -5.30
C SER A 303 -12.66 -1.51 -6.03
N ASP A 304 -11.78 -0.56 -5.75
CA ASP A 304 -11.77 0.75 -6.41
C ASP A 304 -10.96 0.76 -7.70
N VAL A 305 -10.04 -0.21 -7.85
CA VAL A 305 -9.10 -0.30 -8.98
C VAL A 305 -9.65 -1.15 -10.11
N ILE A 306 -10.07 -2.37 -9.81
CA ILE A 306 -10.47 -3.37 -10.82
C ILE A 306 -11.94 -3.24 -11.20
N THR A 307 -12.22 -3.35 -12.49
CA THR A 307 -13.53 -3.61 -13.06
C THR A 307 -13.59 -5.08 -13.49
N HIS A 308 -14.39 -5.88 -12.79
CA HIS A 308 -14.47 -7.35 -13.00
C HIS A 308 -14.76 -7.71 -14.46
N ASP A 309 -14.06 -8.73 -14.97
CA ASP A 309 -14.11 -9.21 -16.36
C ASP A 309 -13.66 -8.19 -17.44
N SER A 310 -13.28 -6.96 -17.04
CA SER A 310 -12.77 -5.95 -17.95
C SER A 310 -11.23 -5.84 -17.86
N ASP A 311 -10.72 -5.41 -16.72
CA ASP A 311 -9.29 -5.15 -16.48
C ASP A 311 -8.68 -6.01 -15.36
N GLY A 312 -9.47 -7.00 -14.87
CA GLY A 312 -9.07 -7.98 -13.89
C GLY A 312 -10.21 -8.88 -13.46
N LEU A 313 -9.94 -9.86 -12.62
CA LEU A 313 -10.95 -10.75 -12.05
C LEU A 313 -11.06 -10.55 -10.55
N PHE A 314 -12.28 -10.52 -10.01
CA PHE A 314 -12.54 -10.59 -8.59
C PHE A 314 -12.86 -11.99 -8.12
N ILE A 315 -12.37 -12.28 -6.92
CA ILE A 315 -12.74 -13.45 -6.13
C ILE A 315 -13.22 -12.98 -4.74
N LYS A 316 -13.99 -13.80 -4.04
CA LYS A 316 -14.29 -13.56 -2.63
C LYS A 316 -13.04 -13.70 -1.77
N PRO A 317 -12.85 -12.82 -0.76
CA PRO A 317 -11.70 -12.91 0.14
C PRO A 317 -11.60 -14.27 0.82
N GLY A 318 -10.46 -14.96 0.61
CA GLY A 318 -10.20 -16.27 1.20
C GLY A 318 -10.86 -17.46 0.49
N ASP A 319 -11.59 -17.25 -0.59
CA ASP A 319 -12.20 -18.32 -1.37
C ASP A 319 -11.17 -18.99 -2.29
N LEU A 320 -10.87 -20.27 -2.02
CA LEU A 320 -9.89 -21.03 -2.78
C LEU A 320 -10.46 -21.52 -4.11
N GLU A 321 -11.73 -21.92 -4.13
CA GLU A 321 -12.39 -22.45 -5.32
C GLU A 321 -12.56 -21.36 -6.39
N GLU A 322 -12.94 -20.14 -5.97
CA GLU A 322 -13.00 -19.01 -6.90
C GLU A 322 -11.60 -18.63 -7.43
N LEU A 323 -10.54 -18.76 -6.61
CA LEU A 323 -9.16 -18.53 -7.04
C LEU A 323 -8.74 -19.57 -8.08
N ILE A 324 -8.98 -20.86 -7.83
CA ILE A 324 -8.70 -21.95 -8.78
C ILE A 324 -9.46 -21.72 -10.10
N THR A 325 -10.74 -21.40 -10.01
CA THR A 325 -11.58 -21.13 -11.18
C THR A 325 -11.04 -19.95 -11.99
N GLY A 326 -10.63 -18.87 -11.32
CA GLY A 326 -10.04 -17.70 -11.97
C GLY A 326 -8.70 -18.02 -12.66
N ILE A 327 -7.82 -18.79 -12.01
CA ILE A 327 -6.56 -19.23 -12.62
C ILE A 327 -6.82 -20.09 -13.85
N LYS A 328 -7.72 -21.07 -13.77
CA LYS A 328 -8.09 -21.93 -14.93
C LYS A 328 -8.74 -21.12 -16.05
N LYS A 329 -9.63 -20.17 -15.72
CA LYS A 329 -10.27 -19.29 -16.70
C LYS A 329 -9.24 -18.51 -17.52
N LEU A 330 -8.27 -17.86 -16.83
CA LEU A 330 -7.19 -17.12 -17.50
C LEU A 330 -6.17 -18.07 -18.13
N GLY A 331 -5.86 -19.21 -17.51
CA GLY A 331 -4.89 -20.18 -18.02
C GLY A 331 -5.28 -20.78 -19.37
N ASN A 332 -6.55 -21.09 -19.55
CA ASN A 332 -7.07 -21.74 -20.74
C ASN A 332 -7.50 -20.78 -21.86
N ASP A 333 -7.53 -19.46 -21.63
CA ASP A 333 -8.01 -18.46 -22.59
C ASP A 333 -6.98 -17.32 -22.75
N SER A 334 -6.10 -17.46 -23.75
CA SER A 334 -5.07 -16.49 -24.07
C SER A 334 -5.64 -15.18 -24.61
N ASP A 335 -6.75 -15.23 -25.35
CA ASP A 335 -7.41 -14.03 -25.86
C ASP A 335 -8.01 -13.21 -24.72
N LEU A 336 -8.59 -13.86 -23.73
CA LEU A 336 -9.07 -13.22 -22.50
C LEU A 336 -7.91 -12.60 -21.73
N ARG A 337 -6.79 -13.34 -21.56
CA ARG A 337 -5.58 -12.78 -20.92
C ARG A 337 -5.10 -11.52 -21.63
N LYS A 338 -4.98 -11.57 -22.97
CA LYS A 338 -4.55 -10.42 -23.78
C LYS A 338 -5.49 -9.22 -23.62
N ARG A 339 -6.80 -9.45 -23.69
CA ARG A 339 -7.81 -8.39 -23.54
C ARG A 339 -7.72 -7.72 -22.15
N ILE A 340 -7.65 -8.51 -21.08
CA ILE A 340 -7.53 -8.00 -19.72
C ILE A 340 -6.19 -7.29 -19.54
N SER A 341 -5.09 -7.81 -20.05
CA SER A 341 -3.76 -7.19 -20.03
C SER A 341 -3.78 -5.77 -20.58
N MET A 342 -4.34 -5.59 -21.77
CA MET A 342 -4.44 -4.28 -22.42
C MET A 342 -5.31 -3.32 -21.62
N ALA A 343 -6.46 -3.77 -21.14
CA ALA A 343 -7.38 -2.97 -20.34
C ALA A 343 -6.78 -2.58 -18.97
N ALA A 344 -6.07 -3.49 -18.29
CA ALA A 344 -5.38 -3.24 -17.04
C ALA A 344 -4.33 -2.12 -17.20
N ARG A 345 -3.52 -2.21 -18.26
CA ARG A 345 -2.53 -1.18 -18.58
C ARG A 345 -3.20 0.17 -18.86
N GLU A 346 -4.23 0.20 -19.67
CA GLU A 346 -4.98 1.43 -20.01
C GLU A 346 -5.59 2.08 -18.76
N THR A 347 -6.20 1.29 -17.88
CA THR A 347 -6.73 1.75 -16.59
C THR A 347 -5.64 2.42 -15.76
N THR A 348 -4.45 1.83 -15.71
CA THR A 348 -3.34 2.35 -14.92
C THR A 348 -2.80 3.65 -15.52
N GLU A 349 -2.61 3.71 -16.84
CA GLU A 349 -2.16 4.92 -17.54
C GLU A 349 -3.11 6.11 -17.34
N LYS A 350 -4.41 5.86 -17.32
CA LYS A 350 -5.42 6.91 -17.17
C LYS A 350 -5.61 7.40 -15.74
N ARG A 351 -5.50 6.50 -14.74
CA ARG A 351 -5.93 6.81 -13.37
C ARG A 351 -4.79 6.83 -12.35
N PHE A 352 -3.72 6.09 -12.56
CA PHE A 352 -2.75 5.79 -11.51
C PHE A 352 -1.31 6.21 -11.88
N ASP A 353 -1.17 7.21 -12.76
CA ASP A 353 0.11 7.84 -13.06
C ASP A 353 0.65 8.62 -11.84
N LYS A 354 1.95 8.49 -11.57
CA LYS A 354 2.64 9.17 -10.46
C LYS A 354 2.50 10.70 -10.55
N ASN A 355 2.67 11.26 -11.75
CA ASN A 355 2.66 12.71 -11.94
C ASN A 355 1.28 13.29 -11.67
N ARG A 356 0.19 12.55 -12.03
CA ARG A 356 -1.16 12.94 -11.66
C ARG A 356 -1.30 13.05 -10.13
N MET A 357 -0.88 12.03 -9.38
CA MET A 357 -0.92 12.04 -7.91
C MET A 357 -0.14 13.21 -7.31
N VAL A 358 1.05 13.48 -7.84
CA VAL A 358 1.90 14.61 -7.41
C VAL A 358 1.20 15.94 -7.66
N MET A 359 0.71 16.17 -8.90
CA MET A 359 0.08 17.44 -9.27
C MET A 359 -1.22 17.70 -8.50
N GLU A 360 -2.09 16.70 -8.35
CA GLU A 360 -3.32 16.83 -7.55
C GLU A 360 -3.01 17.11 -6.07
N THR A 361 -1.90 16.52 -5.55
CA THR A 361 -1.46 16.79 -4.17
C THR A 361 -0.94 18.22 -4.04
N LEU A 362 -0.12 18.70 -4.99
CA LEU A 362 0.38 20.07 -5.02
C LEU A 362 -0.76 21.07 -5.08
N GLU A 363 -1.77 20.87 -5.94
CA GLU A 363 -2.95 21.73 -6.03
C GLU A 363 -3.65 21.90 -4.66
N ILE A 364 -3.79 20.80 -3.92
CA ILE A 364 -4.36 20.86 -2.56
C ILE A 364 -3.45 21.64 -1.60
N LEU A 365 -2.13 21.41 -1.66
CA LEU A 365 -1.16 22.11 -0.80
C LEU A 365 -1.18 23.61 -1.06
N GLU A 366 -1.14 24.03 -2.33
CA GLU A 366 -1.18 25.43 -2.75
C GLU A 366 -2.51 26.10 -2.36
N THR A 367 -3.64 25.41 -2.57
CA THR A 367 -4.94 25.91 -2.15
C THR A 367 -4.99 26.18 -0.67
N VAL A 368 -4.53 25.23 0.15
CA VAL A 368 -4.55 25.35 1.62
C VAL A 368 -3.57 26.40 2.12
N TYR A 369 -2.46 26.60 1.44
CA TYR A 369 -1.50 27.65 1.74
C TYR A 369 -2.09 29.04 1.45
N GLY A 370 -2.77 29.20 0.30
CA GLY A 370 -3.41 30.47 -0.08
C GLY A 370 -4.65 30.85 0.74
N GLU A 371 -5.27 29.89 1.45
CA GLU A 371 -6.41 30.12 2.37
C GLU A 371 -5.96 30.63 3.76
N LYS A 372 -4.65 30.68 4.09
CA LYS A 372 -4.08 31.13 5.38
C LYS A 372 -3.40 32.49 5.28
#